data_e17fd6caf2d3bb2d257027a8eb71ddb3
#
_entry.id   e17fd6caf2d3bb2d257027a8eb71ddb3
#
_cell.length_a   1.000
_cell.length_b   1.000
_cell.length_c   1.000
_cell.angle_alpha   90.00
_cell.angle_beta   90.00
_cell.angle_gamma   90.00
#
_symmetry.space_group_name_H-M   'P 1'
#
loop_
_entity.id
_entity.type
_entity.pdbx_description
1 polymer ?
#
loop_
_entity_poly.entity_id
_entity_poly.type
_entity_poly.pdbx_seq_one_letter_code
_entity_poly.pdbx_strand_id
1 'polypeptide(L)'
;VTDEDRIGELLADFPVTVEIPVAWGDMDAMGHVNNAVYFRYFETARIKCFAELGLGSIEQSDGVGPILHSASCRFRIPLTHPDTVTVGAQIGEVGDDRFVMRYRAVSHQHGAVAADGESLIVTFDYATGSKAQVSEDLAARLQDLCKA
;
A
#
# COMPACT_ATOMS: atom_id res chain seq x y z
N VAL A 1 -18.45 20.78 -1.72
CA VAL A 1 -17.55 19.64 -1.53
C VAL A 1 -16.30 20.14 -0.83
N THR A 2 -16.00 19.61 0.35
CA THR A 2 -14.80 19.94 1.09
C THR A 2 -13.59 19.17 0.53
N ASP A 3 -12.38 19.58 0.91
CA ASP A 3 -11.16 18.87 0.52
C ASP A 3 -11.16 17.44 1.09
N GLU A 4 -11.66 17.27 2.32
CA GLU A 4 -11.80 15.94 2.93
C GLU A 4 -12.75 15.04 2.16
N ASP A 5 -13.89 15.59 1.71
CA ASP A 5 -14.85 14.84 0.91
C ASP A 5 -14.23 14.39 -0.43
N ARG A 6 -13.46 15.28 -1.04
CA ARG A 6 -12.79 14.98 -2.31
C ARG A 6 -11.74 13.86 -2.13
N ILE A 7 -10.95 13.92 -1.07
CA ILE A 7 -9.97 12.88 -0.77
C ILE A 7 -10.68 11.56 -0.51
N GLY A 8 -11.77 11.59 0.25
CA GLY A 8 -12.58 10.40 0.51
C GLY A 8 -13.15 9.78 -0.77
N GLU A 9 -13.59 10.60 -1.71
CA GLU A 9 -14.09 10.12 -3.00
C GLU A 9 -12.98 9.44 -3.82
N LEU A 10 -11.80 10.04 -3.85
CA LEU A 10 -10.66 9.50 -4.58
C LEU A 10 -10.16 8.17 -4.02
N LEU A 11 -10.41 7.93 -2.73
CA LEU A 11 -9.98 6.72 -2.02
C LEU A 11 -11.15 5.78 -1.69
N ALA A 12 -12.32 5.98 -2.28
CA ALA A 12 -13.51 5.21 -1.95
C ALA A 12 -13.34 3.70 -2.14
N ASP A 13 -12.53 3.29 -3.11
CA ASP A 13 -12.26 1.88 -3.40
C ASP A 13 -11.15 1.27 -2.54
N PHE A 14 -10.56 2.05 -1.63
CA PHE A 14 -9.41 1.62 -0.84
C PHE A 14 -9.83 1.43 0.62
N PRO A 15 -10.00 0.17 1.07
CA PRO A 15 -10.48 -0.10 2.44
C PRO A 15 -9.48 0.23 3.53
N VAL A 16 -8.20 0.30 3.20
CA VAL A 16 -7.15 0.65 4.16
C VAL A 16 -6.53 1.97 3.73
N THR A 17 -6.48 2.94 4.63
CA THR A 17 -5.88 4.25 4.35
C THR A 17 -4.98 4.68 5.50
N VAL A 18 -3.96 5.47 5.20
CA VAL A 18 -3.05 6.05 6.18
C VAL A 18 -2.67 7.45 5.72
N GLU A 19 -2.63 8.39 6.67
CA GLU A 19 -2.17 9.76 6.41
C GLU A 19 -0.68 9.85 6.73
N ILE A 20 0.08 10.44 5.81
CA ILE A 20 1.52 10.60 5.94
C ILE A 20 1.89 12.05 5.64
N PRO A 21 2.46 12.79 6.61
CA PRO A 21 2.97 14.11 6.30
C PRO A 21 4.22 14.00 5.42
N VAL A 22 4.29 14.85 4.40
CA VAL A 22 5.48 14.94 3.56
C VAL A 22 6.61 15.56 4.38
N ALA A 23 7.74 14.88 4.50
CA ALA A 23 8.90 15.40 5.21
C ALA A 23 9.73 16.29 4.27
N TRP A 24 10.23 17.41 4.81
CA TRP A 24 11.10 18.28 4.03
C TRP A 24 12.31 17.52 3.49
N GLY A 25 12.91 16.66 4.29
CA GLY A 25 14.09 15.87 3.93
C GLY A 25 13.83 14.78 2.87
N ASP A 26 12.58 14.54 2.49
CA ASP A 26 12.23 13.59 1.42
C ASP A 26 12.39 14.22 0.03
N MET A 27 12.58 15.54 -0.04
CA MET A 27 12.81 16.24 -1.31
C MET A 27 14.25 16.07 -1.78
N ASP A 28 14.43 15.96 -3.09
CA ASP A 28 15.74 15.91 -3.73
C ASP A 28 16.17 17.30 -4.22
N ALA A 29 17.29 17.36 -4.92
CA ALA A 29 17.87 18.62 -5.41
C ALA A 29 16.95 19.36 -6.41
N MET A 30 15.97 18.69 -6.98
CA MET A 30 15.00 19.30 -7.91
C MET A 30 13.83 19.95 -7.15
N GLY A 31 13.80 19.87 -5.81
CA GLY A 31 12.75 20.47 -4.98
C GLY A 31 11.45 19.68 -4.93
N HIS A 32 11.49 18.43 -5.31
CA HIS A 32 10.32 17.54 -5.25
C HIS A 32 10.64 16.30 -4.43
N VAL A 33 9.61 15.67 -3.88
CA VAL A 33 9.76 14.40 -3.18
C VAL A 33 10.41 13.40 -4.14
N ASN A 34 11.49 12.77 -3.68
CA ASN A 34 12.23 11.78 -4.48
C ASN A 34 11.30 10.62 -4.83
N ASN A 35 11.42 10.11 -6.07
CA ASN A 35 10.58 9.02 -6.54
C ASN A 35 10.62 7.77 -5.64
N ALA A 36 11.75 7.48 -5.01
CA ALA A 36 11.88 6.35 -4.09
C ALA A 36 10.98 6.46 -2.86
N VAL A 37 10.67 7.68 -2.43
CA VAL A 37 9.82 7.93 -1.26
C VAL A 37 8.38 7.48 -1.51
N TYR A 38 7.90 7.55 -2.74
CA TYR A 38 6.54 7.07 -3.07
C TYR A 38 6.40 5.58 -2.77
N PHE A 39 7.43 4.79 -3.01
CA PHE A 39 7.44 3.36 -2.65
C PHE A 39 7.40 3.17 -1.13
N ARG A 40 8.00 4.08 -0.37
CA ARG A 40 7.91 4.07 1.10
C ARG A 40 6.50 4.41 1.57
N TYR A 41 5.80 5.32 0.90
CA TYR A 41 4.40 5.62 1.19
C TYR A 41 3.55 4.36 0.99
N PHE A 42 3.75 3.66 -0.12
CA PHE A 42 3.02 2.42 -0.39
C PHE A 42 3.35 1.34 0.64
N GLU A 43 4.61 1.24 1.04
CA GLU A 43 5.03 0.31 2.09
C GLU A 43 4.30 0.58 3.40
N THR A 44 4.18 1.84 3.79
CA THR A 44 3.48 2.21 5.03
C THR A 44 2.02 1.76 4.99
N ALA A 45 1.33 1.97 3.88
CA ALA A 45 -0.04 1.52 3.70
C ALA A 45 -0.11 -0.01 3.67
N ARG A 46 0.85 -0.68 3.03
CA ARG A 46 0.93 -2.13 2.97
C ARG A 46 1.11 -2.75 4.35
N ILE A 47 1.99 -2.18 5.17
CA ILE A 47 2.22 -2.66 6.54
C ILE A 47 0.94 -2.56 7.37
N LYS A 48 0.19 -1.48 7.23
CA LYS A 48 -1.10 -1.35 7.90
C LYS A 48 -2.08 -2.42 7.43
N CYS A 49 -2.13 -2.68 6.12
CA CYS A 49 -2.96 -3.72 5.53
C CYS A 49 -2.55 -5.11 6.05
N PHE A 50 -1.25 -5.40 6.10
CA PHE A 50 -0.75 -6.68 6.62
C PHE A 50 -1.15 -6.90 8.07
N ALA A 51 -1.14 -5.87 8.91
CA ALA A 51 -1.58 -5.98 10.29
C ALA A 51 -3.05 -6.43 10.37
N GLU A 52 -3.89 -5.89 9.51
CA GLU A 52 -5.31 -6.27 9.44
C GLU A 52 -5.52 -7.69 8.91
N LEU A 53 -4.58 -8.19 8.08
CA LEU A 53 -4.62 -9.55 7.54
C LEU A 53 -4.04 -10.60 8.48
N GLY A 54 -3.50 -10.22 9.63
CA GLY A 54 -2.80 -11.14 10.52
C GLY A 54 -1.39 -11.49 10.03
N LEU A 55 -0.82 -10.67 9.15
CA LEU A 55 0.50 -10.87 8.57
C LEU A 55 1.53 -9.86 9.10
N GLY A 56 1.22 -9.20 10.20
CA GLY A 56 2.07 -8.14 10.75
C GLY A 56 3.39 -8.62 11.34
N SER A 57 3.52 -9.92 11.63
CA SER A 57 4.76 -10.53 12.09
C SER A 57 4.77 -12.02 11.73
N ILE A 58 5.97 -12.62 11.76
CA ILE A 58 6.12 -14.07 11.52
C ILE A 58 5.34 -14.87 12.57
N GLU A 59 5.37 -14.44 13.82
CA GLU A 59 4.66 -15.08 14.92
C GLU A 59 3.15 -15.04 14.73
N GLN A 60 2.62 -13.89 14.32
CA GLN A 60 1.20 -13.70 14.06
C GLN A 60 0.72 -14.55 12.88
N SER A 61 1.57 -14.77 11.89
CA SER A 61 1.26 -15.49 10.66
C SER A 61 1.61 -16.98 10.71
N ASP A 62 1.96 -17.52 11.88
CA ASP A 62 2.37 -18.93 12.06
C ASP A 62 3.55 -19.33 11.18
N GLY A 63 4.48 -18.41 10.96
CA GLY A 63 5.68 -18.64 10.16
C GLY A 63 5.50 -18.47 8.66
N VAL A 64 4.27 -18.29 8.19
CA VAL A 64 3.98 -17.99 6.79
C VAL A 64 3.66 -16.51 6.67
N GLY A 65 4.46 -15.77 5.93
CA GLY A 65 4.30 -14.34 5.80
C GLY A 65 4.46 -13.84 4.37
N PRO A 66 4.30 -12.52 4.20
CA PRO A 66 4.40 -11.93 2.87
C PRO A 66 5.85 -11.62 2.51
N ILE A 67 6.18 -11.76 1.22
CA ILE A 67 7.41 -11.23 0.63
C ILE A 67 7.02 -10.38 -0.58
N LEU A 68 7.55 -9.18 -0.65
CA LEU A 68 7.39 -8.33 -1.81
C LEU A 68 8.21 -8.93 -2.96
N HIS A 69 7.53 -9.28 -4.05
CA HIS A 69 8.16 -9.79 -5.26
C HIS A 69 8.49 -8.69 -6.25
N SER A 70 7.53 -7.78 -6.47
CA SER A 70 7.71 -6.68 -7.42
C SER A 70 6.82 -5.51 -7.04
N ALA A 71 7.21 -4.32 -7.47
CA ALA A 71 6.44 -3.11 -7.24
C ALA A 71 6.63 -2.15 -8.42
N SER A 72 5.58 -1.41 -8.71
CA SER A 72 5.60 -0.36 -9.71
C SER A 72 4.83 0.86 -9.24
N CYS A 73 5.16 2.02 -9.80
CA CYS A 73 4.52 3.27 -9.47
C CYS A 73 4.35 4.12 -10.73
N ARG A 74 3.19 4.70 -10.88
CA ARG A 74 2.94 5.73 -11.87
C ARG A 74 2.85 7.07 -11.14
N PHE A 75 3.76 7.96 -11.46
CA PHE A 75 3.85 9.29 -10.87
C PHE A 75 2.99 10.26 -11.68
N ARG A 76 2.07 10.96 -11.00
CA ARG A 76 1.12 11.88 -11.67
C ARG A 76 1.37 13.32 -11.32
N ILE A 77 1.69 13.61 -10.06
CA ILE A 77 1.94 14.97 -9.55
C ILE A 77 3.22 14.95 -8.73
N PRO A 78 4.17 15.83 -9.04
CA PRO A 78 5.34 15.99 -8.17
C PRO A 78 4.91 16.59 -6.83
N LEU A 79 5.28 15.91 -5.75
CA LEU A 79 4.94 16.35 -4.40
C LEU A 79 6.03 17.28 -3.85
N THR A 80 5.62 18.21 -3.00
CA THR A 80 6.51 19.15 -2.32
C THR A 80 6.11 19.25 -0.85
N HIS A 81 7.05 19.61 0.01
CA HIS A 81 6.78 19.97 1.39
C HIS A 81 6.40 21.48 1.45
N PRO A 82 5.40 21.90 2.24
CA PRO A 82 4.55 21.08 3.10
C PRO A 82 3.36 20.47 2.36
N ASP A 83 3.01 19.26 2.71
CA ASP A 83 1.80 18.57 2.22
C ASP A 83 1.54 17.38 3.15
N THR A 84 0.36 16.84 3.06
CA THR A 84 0.00 15.55 3.63
C THR A 84 -0.54 14.68 2.49
N VAL A 85 -0.13 13.43 2.45
CA VAL A 85 -0.71 12.46 1.52
C VAL A 85 -1.53 11.44 2.30
N THR A 86 -2.70 11.09 1.78
CA THR A 86 -3.43 9.93 2.25
C THR A 86 -3.19 8.81 1.25
N VAL A 87 -2.69 7.70 1.74
CA VAL A 87 -2.34 6.56 0.91
C VAL A 87 -3.31 5.44 1.19
N GLY A 88 -3.97 4.98 0.15
CA GLY A 88 -4.90 3.86 0.20
C GLY A 88 -4.23 2.57 -0.27
N ALA A 89 -4.65 1.46 0.30
CA ALA A 89 -4.27 0.12 -0.12
C ALA A 89 -5.51 -0.74 -0.28
N GLN A 90 -5.49 -1.59 -1.29
CA GLN A 90 -6.53 -2.59 -1.52
C GLN A 90 -5.88 -3.87 -2.03
N ILE A 91 -6.59 -4.99 -1.83
CA ILE A 91 -6.18 -6.27 -2.40
C ILE A 91 -6.83 -6.41 -3.77
N GLY A 92 -6.03 -6.80 -4.75
CA GLY A 92 -6.49 -7.11 -6.08
C GLY A 92 -6.66 -8.61 -6.28
N GLU A 93 -6.11 -9.14 -7.35
CA GLU A 93 -6.21 -10.56 -7.71
C GLU A 93 -5.46 -11.44 -6.72
N VAL A 94 -6.08 -12.56 -6.31
CA VAL A 94 -5.50 -13.51 -5.38
C VAL A 94 -5.26 -14.83 -6.13
N GLY A 95 -4.01 -15.30 -6.09
CA GLY A 95 -3.62 -16.59 -6.67
C GLY A 95 -3.35 -17.64 -5.60
N ASP A 96 -2.74 -18.75 -6.01
CA ASP A 96 -2.48 -19.89 -5.13
C ASP A 96 -1.42 -19.57 -4.06
N ASP A 97 -0.37 -18.84 -4.43
CA ASP A 97 0.76 -18.53 -3.56
C ASP A 97 1.11 -17.03 -3.57
N ARG A 98 0.21 -16.19 -4.05
CA ARG A 98 0.46 -14.76 -4.23
C ARG A 98 -0.82 -13.96 -4.31
N PHE A 99 -0.69 -12.65 -4.10
CA PHE A 99 -1.78 -11.70 -4.32
C PHE A 99 -1.23 -10.35 -4.74
N VAL A 100 -2.06 -9.61 -5.46
CA VAL A 100 -1.73 -8.26 -5.91
C VAL A 100 -2.26 -7.25 -4.89
N MET A 101 -1.49 -6.21 -4.62
CA MET A 101 -1.96 -5.04 -3.87
C MET A 101 -1.88 -3.81 -4.76
N ARG A 102 -2.87 -2.93 -4.63
CA ARG A 102 -2.90 -1.65 -5.32
C ARG A 102 -2.93 -0.52 -4.33
N TYR A 103 -2.28 0.57 -4.69
CA TYR A 103 -2.13 1.72 -3.82
C TYR A 103 -2.48 2.99 -4.56
N ARG A 104 -2.90 3.98 -3.80
CA ARG A 104 -3.14 5.32 -4.34
C ARG A 104 -2.70 6.35 -3.31
N ALA A 105 -1.83 7.28 -3.71
CA ALA A 105 -1.43 8.41 -2.88
C ALA A 105 -2.17 9.65 -3.36
N VAL A 106 -2.89 10.29 -2.46
CA VAL A 106 -3.67 11.50 -2.74
C VAL A 106 -3.05 12.67 -1.99
N SER A 107 -2.70 13.72 -2.72
CA SER A 107 -2.15 14.97 -2.15
C SER A 107 -3.28 15.83 -1.59
N HIS A 108 -3.16 16.23 -0.33
CA HIS A 108 -4.11 17.17 0.27
C HIS A 108 -3.97 18.56 -0.33
N GLN A 109 -2.74 18.99 -0.59
CA GLN A 109 -2.48 20.31 -1.18
C GLN A 109 -3.13 20.46 -2.56
N HIS A 110 -3.04 19.41 -3.38
CA HIS A 110 -3.57 19.44 -4.73
C HIS A 110 -5.01 18.93 -4.83
N GLY A 111 -5.50 18.22 -3.81
CA GLY A 111 -6.83 17.60 -3.85
C GLY A 111 -6.95 16.59 -5.00
N ALA A 112 -5.88 15.89 -5.31
CA ALA A 112 -5.80 15.04 -6.50
C ALA A 112 -4.85 13.86 -6.26
N VAL A 113 -4.99 12.84 -7.11
CA VAL A 113 -4.13 11.66 -7.08
C VAL A 113 -2.72 12.06 -7.50
N ALA A 114 -1.75 11.84 -6.61
CA ALA A 114 -0.34 12.11 -6.90
C ALA A 114 0.37 10.91 -7.51
N ALA A 115 -0.03 9.69 -7.14
CA ALA A 115 0.57 8.48 -7.68
C ALA A 115 -0.36 7.29 -7.49
N ASP A 116 -0.25 6.34 -8.40
CA ASP A 116 -0.85 5.00 -8.27
C ASP A 116 0.25 3.97 -8.30
N GLY A 117 0.10 2.92 -7.51
CA GLY A 117 1.09 1.86 -7.42
C GLY A 117 0.47 0.48 -7.40
N GLU A 118 1.31 -0.50 -7.65
CA GLU A 118 0.91 -1.91 -7.61
C GLU A 118 2.10 -2.74 -7.13
N SER A 119 1.81 -3.78 -6.37
CA SER A 119 2.82 -4.73 -5.96
C SER A 119 2.29 -6.15 -6.05
N LEU A 120 3.22 -7.09 -6.26
CA LEU A 120 2.95 -8.52 -6.19
C LEU A 120 3.57 -9.03 -4.89
N ILE A 121 2.74 -9.64 -4.06
CA ILE A 121 3.13 -10.22 -2.77
C ILE A 121 3.07 -11.74 -2.91
N VAL A 122 4.15 -12.40 -2.52
CA VAL A 122 4.22 -13.87 -2.50
C VAL A 122 4.12 -14.31 -1.05
N THR A 123 3.34 -15.36 -0.79
CA THR A 123 3.30 -16.00 0.52
C THR A 123 4.48 -16.94 0.64
N PHE A 124 5.14 -16.90 1.78
CA PHE A 124 6.42 -17.54 2.00
C PHE A 124 6.48 -18.19 3.37
N ASP A 125 6.95 -19.43 3.41
CA ASP A 125 7.20 -20.12 4.66
C ASP A 125 8.65 -19.85 5.09
N TYR A 126 8.80 -19.07 6.15
CA TYR A 126 10.11 -18.67 6.66
C TYR A 126 10.86 -19.80 7.36
N ALA A 127 10.15 -20.87 7.75
CA ALA A 127 10.79 -22.05 8.35
C ALA A 127 11.43 -22.93 7.29
N THR A 128 10.77 -23.14 6.14
CA THR A 128 11.26 -24.00 5.07
C THR A 128 12.05 -23.25 4.00
N GLY A 129 11.92 -21.91 3.96
CA GLY A 129 12.56 -21.10 2.93
C GLY A 129 11.94 -21.25 1.54
N SER A 130 10.68 -21.60 1.46
CA SER A 130 9.98 -21.82 0.19
C SER A 130 8.63 -21.12 0.14
N LYS A 131 8.07 -20.98 -1.06
CA LYS A 131 6.73 -20.43 -1.25
C LYS A 131 5.71 -21.30 -0.53
N ALA A 132 4.67 -20.66 0.01
CA ALA A 132 3.57 -21.34 0.67
C ALA A 132 2.26 -20.99 -0.03
N GLN A 133 1.31 -21.91 0.03
CA GLN A 133 -0.04 -21.66 -0.49
C GLN A 133 -0.75 -20.61 0.39
N VAL A 134 -1.56 -19.79 -0.25
CA VAL A 134 -2.50 -18.93 0.46
C VAL A 134 -3.54 -19.85 1.12
N SER A 135 -3.61 -19.82 2.47
CA SER A 135 -4.58 -20.63 3.21
C SER A 135 -6.01 -20.16 2.94
N GLU A 136 -6.99 -21.02 3.20
CA GLU A 136 -8.40 -20.65 3.08
C GLU A 136 -8.75 -19.49 4.02
N ASP A 137 -8.19 -19.48 5.23
CA ASP A 137 -8.39 -18.41 6.19
C ASP A 137 -7.81 -17.09 5.70
N LEU A 138 -6.58 -17.10 5.18
CA LEU A 138 -5.98 -15.91 4.60
C LEU A 138 -6.75 -15.43 3.36
N ALA A 139 -7.17 -16.35 2.50
CA ALA A 139 -7.95 -16.01 1.30
C ALA A 139 -9.25 -15.29 1.68
N ALA A 140 -9.93 -15.75 2.74
CA ALA A 140 -11.14 -15.10 3.23
C ALA A 140 -10.87 -13.67 3.73
N ARG A 141 -9.78 -13.48 4.45
CA ARG A 141 -9.37 -12.15 4.95
C ARG A 141 -8.97 -11.22 3.80
N LEU A 142 -8.27 -11.74 2.80
CA LEU A 142 -7.90 -10.98 1.60
C LEU A 142 -9.14 -10.49 0.87
N GLN A 143 -10.19 -11.32 0.81
CA GLN A 143 -11.44 -10.96 0.16
C GLN A 143 -12.11 -9.75 0.82
N ASP A 144 -12.01 -9.63 2.15
CA ASP A 144 -12.58 -8.50 2.89
C ASP A 144 -11.89 -7.18 2.57
N LEU A 145 -10.63 -7.23 2.09
CA LEU A 145 -9.84 -6.04 1.75
C LEU A 145 -9.72 -5.83 0.23
N CYS A 146 -10.51 -6.55 -0.54
CA CYS A 146 -10.63 -6.30 -1.96
C CYS A 146 -11.40 -5.00 -2.21
N LYS A 147 -11.36 -4.52 -3.43
CA LYS A 147 -12.07 -3.33 -3.85
C LYS A 147 -13.56 -3.43 -3.47
N ALA A 148 -14.01 -2.40 -2.78
CA ALA A 148 -15.41 -2.30 -2.36
C ALA A 148 -16.35 -2.03 -3.57
#